data_50f642be044c2692a8c6ab906922ec64
#
_entry.id   50f642be044c2692a8c6ab906922ec64
#
_cell.length_a   1.000
_cell.length_b   1.000
_cell.length_c   1.000
_cell.angle_alpha   90.00
_cell.angle_beta   90.00
_cell.angle_gamma   90.00
#
_symmetry.space_group_name_H-M   'P 1'
#
loop_
_entity.id
_entity.type
_entity.pdbx_description
1 polymer ?
#
loop_
_entity_poly.entity_id
_entity_poly.type
_entity_poly.pdbx_seq_one_letter_code
_entity_poly.pdbx_strand_id
1 'polypeptide(L)'
;LKKKITKILVGTNNTGKFKEIRDLLPKNLKIYSASDFKIKSPIENGKTFEENSLIKAKYFSKKSKMICLSDDSGLEIDVLDGAPGIHSARWGGKKGDFIKAMNRVFKELDKKKKNWRIKKIKARFICALTIYGPNQKTINSVGKIEGHISSLMKGKNGFGYDPIFIPKGKNITFGEIKASQKYKIDHRFKAFKKIKKFF
;
A
#
# COMPACT_ATOMS: atom_id res chain seq x y z
N LEU A 1 -17.26 25.22 10.76
CA LEU A 1 -16.83 23.85 11.16
C LEU A 1 -16.89 22.93 9.94
N LYS A 2 -15.74 22.43 9.44
CA LYS A 2 -15.73 21.42 8.37
C LYS A 2 -16.39 20.15 8.91
N LYS A 3 -17.51 19.74 8.29
CA LYS A 3 -18.26 18.53 8.68
C LYS A 3 -17.31 17.31 8.59
N LYS A 4 -17.08 16.64 9.71
CA LYS A 4 -16.25 15.42 9.75
C LYS A 4 -16.92 14.29 8.98
N ILE A 5 -16.08 13.42 8.40
CA ILE A 5 -16.55 12.21 7.73
C ILE A 5 -17.01 11.22 8.79
N THR A 6 -18.26 10.76 8.70
CA THR A 6 -18.87 9.80 9.65
C THR A 6 -19.07 8.41 9.04
N LYS A 7 -19.07 8.32 7.71
CA LYS A 7 -19.16 7.07 6.95
C LYS A 7 -18.26 7.12 5.71
N ILE A 8 -17.60 6.03 5.40
CA ILE A 8 -16.64 5.97 4.30
C ILE A 8 -16.60 4.59 3.66
N LEU A 9 -16.38 4.55 2.33
CA LEU A 9 -16.02 3.37 1.59
C LEU A 9 -14.49 3.26 1.50
N VAL A 10 -13.92 2.13 1.88
CA VAL A 10 -12.52 1.80 1.58
C VAL A 10 -12.48 1.13 0.21
N GLY A 11 -12.01 1.90 -0.79
CA GLY A 11 -12.01 1.53 -2.20
C GLY A 11 -10.83 0.63 -2.58
N THR A 12 -10.87 -0.61 -2.14
CA THR A 12 -9.90 -1.65 -2.51
C THR A 12 -10.55 -3.03 -2.45
N ASN A 13 -10.16 -3.92 -3.37
CA ASN A 13 -10.49 -5.35 -3.33
C ASN A 13 -9.35 -6.21 -2.73
N ASN A 14 -8.23 -5.58 -2.34
CA ASN A 14 -7.15 -6.27 -1.64
C ASN A 14 -7.46 -6.33 -0.14
N THR A 15 -7.68 -7.54 0.38
CA THR A 15 -8.06 -7.79 1.79
C THR A 15 -7.00 -7.31 2.79
N GLY A 16 -5.71 -7.44 2.46
CA GLY A 16 -4.61 -6.95 3.30
C GLY A 16 -4.63 -5.43 3.43
N LYS A 17 -4.77 -4.72 2.30
CA LYS A 17 -4.88 -3.26 2.29
C LYS A 17 -6.15 -2.78 3.02
N PHE A 18 -7.28 -3.45 2.79
CA PHE A 18 -8.53 -3.14 3.50
C PHE A 18 -8.36 -3.23 5.01
N LYS A 19 -7.78 -4.34 5.50
CA LYS A 19 -7.54 -4.55 6.94
C LYS A 19 -6.66 -3.45 7.53
N GLU A 20 -5.52 -3.14 6.90
CA GLU A 20 -4.61 -2.09 7.38
C GLU A 20 -5.28 -0.71 7.40
N ILE A 21 -6.01 -0.33 6.35
CA ILE A 21 -6.72 0.96 6.30
C ILE A 21 -7.82 1.03 7.37
N ARG A 22 -8.62 -0.03 7.51
CA ARG A 22 -9.67 -0.13 8.52
C ARG A 22 -9.10 0.05 9.93
N ASP A 23 -7.98 -0.58 10.23
CA ASP A 23 -7.35 -0.55 11.56
C ASP A 23 -6.72 0.83 11.88
N LEU A 24 -6.45 1.67 10.87
CA LEU A 24 -6.00 3.06 11.02
C LEU A 24 -7.15 4.05 11.22
N LEU A 25 -8.35 3.74 10.72
CA LEU A 25 -9.51 4.63 10.78
C LEU A 25 -10.09 4.71 12.20
N PRO A 26 -10.74 5.83 12.59
CA PRO A 26 -11.41 5.95 13.89
C PRO A 26 -12.48 4.88 14.08
N LYS A 27 -12.58 4.33 15.30
CA LYS A 27 -13.51 3.25 15.62
C LYS A 27 -15.00 3.64 15.51
N ASN A 28 -15.31 4.92 15.67
CA ASN A 28 -16.68 5.45 15.55
C ASN A 28 -17.10 5.74 14.11
N LEU A 29 -16.21 5.49 13.13
CA LEU A 29 -16.50 5.68 11.72
C LEU A 29 -17.19 4.45 11.14
N LYS A 30 -18.31 4.66 10.42
CA LYS A 30 -18.95 3.57 9.68
C LYS A 30 -18.18 3.26 8.41
N ILE A 31 -17.53 2.11 8.36
CA ILE A 31 -16.62 1.69 7.28
C ILE A 31 -17.32 0.64 6.42
N TYR A 32 -17.27 0.85 5.12
CA TYR A 32 -17.76 -0.09 4.11
C TYR A 32 -16.59 -0.56 3.23
N SER A 33 -16.69 -1.78 2.73
CA SER A 33 -15.78 -2.37 1.76
C SER A 33 -16.32 -2.26 0.33
N ALA A 34 -15.46 -2.43 -0.67
CA ALA A 34 -15.89 -2.52 -2.06
C ALA A 34 -16.79 -3.75 -2.31
N SER A 35 -16.60 -4.83 -1.55
CA SER A 35 -17.42 -6.04 -1.62
C SER A 35 -18.86 -5.83 -1.14
N ASP A 36 -19.10 -4.96 -0.16
CA ASP A 36 -20.47 -4.63 0.30
C ASP A 36 -21.32 -4.04 -0.82
N PHE A 37 -20.70 -3.43 -1.80
CA PHE A 37 -21.34 -2.87 -3.01
C PHE A 37 -21.15 -3.73 -4.25
N LYS A 38 -20.50 -4.90 -4.15
CA LYS A 38 -20.16 -5.78 -5.29
C LYS A 38 -19.38 -5.05 -6.40
N ILE A 39 -18.57 -4.06 -6.03
CA ILE A 39 -17.79 -3.24 -6.97
C ILE A 39 -16.42 -3.88 -7.19
N LYS A 40 -16.09 -4.20 -8.44
CA LYS A 40 -14.75 -4.65 -8.84
C LYS A 40 -13.80 -3.45 -8.98
N SER A 41 -12.50 -3.67 -8.80
CA SER A 41 -11.49 -2.63 -9.01
C SER A 41 -11.47 -2.15 -10.47
N PRO A 42 -11.25 -0.84 -10.69
CA PRO A 42 -11.00 -0.32 -12.04
C PRO A 42 -9.62 -0.75 -12.55
N ILE A 43 -9.39 -0.52 -13.84
CA ILE A 43 -8.05 -0.61 -14.43
C ILE A 43 -7.20 0.53 -13.88
N GLU A 44 -6.03 0.21 -13.37
CA GLU A 44 -5.03 1.16 -12.88
C GLU A 44 -4.02 1.44 -13.99
N ASN A 45 -4.23 2.54 -14.73
CA ASN A 45 -3.40 2.98 -15.85
C ASN A 45 -2.64 4.30 -15.60
N GLY A 46 -2.62 4.75 -14.35
CA GLY A 46 -1.83 5.89 -13.92
C GLY A 46 -0.33 5.58 -13.94
N LYS A 47 0.47 6.62 -14.05
CA LYS A 47 1.94 6.56 -14.08
C LYS A 47 2.56 6.68 -12.68
N THR A 48 1.78 7.09 -11.68
CA THR A 48 2.20 7.26 -10.29
C THR A 48 1.23 6.58 -9.33
N PHE A 49 1.67 6.36 -8.08
CA PHE A 49 0.79 5.86 -7.02
C PHE A 49 -0.36 6.81 -6.75
N GLU A 50 -0.11 8.12 -6.80
CA GLU A 50 -1.11 9.17 -6.62
C GLU A 50 -2.21 9.10 -7.69
N GLU A 51 -1.82 8.98 -8.95
CA GLU A 51 -2.78 8.84 -10.06
C GLU A 51 -3.64 7.59 -9.90
N ASN A 52 -3.02 6.44 -9.60
CA ASN A 52 -3.75 5.19 -9.42
C ASN A 52 -4.69 5.23 -8.21
N SER A 53 -4.27 5.82 -7.08
CA SER A 53 -5.14 5.99 -5.92
C SER A 53 -6.33 6.91 -6.24
N LEU A 54 -6.12 7.98 -7.03
CA LEU A 54 -7.17 8.88 -7.47
C LEU A 54 -8.16 8.21 -8.43
N ILE A 55 -7.66 7.44 -9.42
CA ILE A 55 -8.51 6.65 -10.34
C ILE A 55 -9.43 5.74 -9.53
N LYS A 56 -8.89 5.00 -8.56
CA LYS A 56 -9.68 4.13 -7.69
C LYS A 56 -10.69 4.90 -6.86
N ALA A 57 -10.26 5.98 -6.20
CA ALA A 57 -11.14 6.77 -5.32
C ALA A 57 -12.34 7.35 -6.09
N LYS A 58 -12.10 7.93 -7.27
CA LYS A 58 -13.16 8.44 -8.16
C LYS A 58 -14.12 7.34 -8.60
N TYR A 59 -13.57 6.21 -9.05
CA TYR A 59 -14.37 5.10 -9.54
C TYR A 59 -15.28 4.52 -8.47
N PHE A 60 -14.73 4.19 -7.31
CA PHE A 60 -15.48 3.62 -6.20
C PHE A 60 -16.50 4.61 -5.62
N SER A 61 -16.14 5.89 -5.48
CA SER A 61 -17.06 6.94 -5.02
C SER A 61 -18.24 7.11 -5.99
N LYS A 62 -17.98 7.16 -7.30
CA LYS A 62 -19.03 7.29 -8.32
C LYS A 62 -20.01 6.09 -8.29
N LYS A 63 -19.49 4.88 -8.13
CA LYS A 63 -20.32 3.66 -8.11
C LYS A 63 -21.12 3.50 -6.82
N SER A 64 -20.55 3.82 -5.66
CA SER A 64 -21.19 3.66 -4.36
C SER A 64 -22.01 4.88 -3.92
N LYS A 65 -21.83 6.04 -4.57
CA LYS A 65 -22.37 7.35 -4.15
C LYS A 65 -21.89 7.78 -2.74
N MET A 66 -20.73 7.27 -2.30
CA MET A 66 -20.15 7.55 -0.99
C MET A 66 -18.81 8.29 -1.11
N ILE A 67 -18.39 8.92 0.01
CA ILE A 67 -17.00 9.31 0.19
C ILE A 67 -16.16 8.03 0.17
N CYS A 68 -15.10 8.02 -0.61
CA CYS A 68 -14.21 6.88 -0.78
C CYS A 68 -12.79 7.24 -0.36
N LEU A 69 -12.15 6.37 0.41
CA LEU A 69 -10.71 6.36 0.66
C LEU A 69 -10.10 5.18 -0.11
N SER A 70 -9.29 5.48 -1.09
CA SER A 70 -8.52 4.46 -1.82
C SER A 70 -7.02 4.64 -1.61
N ASP A 71 -6.29 3.54 -1.76
CA ASP A 71 -4.84 3.56 -1.75
C ASP A 71 -4.25 3.02 -3.06
N ASP A 72 -3.07 3.50 -3.41
CA ASP A 72 -2.14 2.73 -4.23
C ASP A 72 -0.79 2.70 -3.54
N SER A 73 -0.14 1.53 -3.57
CA SER A 73 1.07 1.32 -2.79
C SER A 73 1.93 0.21 -3.38
N GLY A 74 3.23 0.34 -3.20
CA GLY A 74 4.18 -0.63 -3.70
C GLY A 74 5.57 -0.50 -3.10
N LEU A 75 6.42 -1.42 -3.51
CA LEU A 75 7.83 -1.49 -3.18
C LEU A 75 8.64 -0.87 -4.32
N GLU A 76 9.52 0.06 -4.00
CA GLU A 76 10.54 0.56 -4.91
C GLU A 76 11.93 0.11 -4.46
N ILE A 77 12.77 -0.30 -5.40
CA ILE A 77 14.14 -0.77 -5.16
C ILE A 77 15.09 0.03 -6.04
N ASP A 78 16.02 0.76 -5.41
CA ASP A 78 16.88 1.72 -6.13
C ASP A 78 17.69 1.09 -7.26
N VAL A 79 18.31 -0.07 -7.02
CA VAL A 79 19.15 -0.75 -8.01
C VAL A 79 18.34 -1.35 -9.17
N LEU A 80 17.02 -1.42 -9.04
CA LEU A 80 16.07 -1.83 -10.07
C LEU A 80 15.33 -0.63 -10.69
N ASP A 81 15.90 0.57 -10.60
CA ASP A 81 15.35 1.80 -11.17
C ASP A 81 13.90 2.07 -10.65
N GLY A 82 13.63 1.76 -9.38
CA GLY A 82 12.34 1.89 -8.73
C GLY A 82 11.38 0.72 -8.96
N ALA A 83 11.74 -0.27 -9.78
CA ALA A 83 10.88 -1.46 -9.93
C ALA A 83 10.82 -2.27 -8.61
N PRO A 84 9.69 -2.94 -8.34
CA PRO A 84 8.45 -3.06 -9.12
C PRO A 84 7.55 -1.81 -9.14
N GLY A 85 7.68 -0.87 -8.21
CA GLY A 85 6.93 0.39 -8.18
C GLY A 85 5.41 0.17 -8.24
N ILE A 86 4.71 0.92 -9.09
CA ILE A 86 3.27 0.80 -9.34
C ILE A 86 2.85 -0.58 -9.87
N HIS A 87 3.79 -1.39 -10.33
CA HIS A 87 3.55 -2.76 -10.79
C HIS A 87 3.72 -3.82 -9.70
N SER A 88 3.86 -3.42 -8.43
CA SER A 88 4.12 -4.34 -7.30
C SER A 88 3.17 -5.54 -7.24
N ALA A 89 1.86 -5.31 -7.35
CA ALA A 89 0.89 -6.41 -7.36
C ALA A 89 0.98 -7.26 -8.64
N ARG A 90 1.33 -6.66 -9.78
CA ARG A 90 1.38 -7.33 -11.09
C ARG A 90 2.57 -8.30 -11.21
N TRP A 91 3.64 -8.09 -10.42
CA TRP A 91 4.79 -9.01 -10.41
C TRP A 91 4.43 -10.40 -9.89
N GLY A 92 3.35 -10.54 -9.11
CA GLY A 92 2.78 -11.81 -8.67
C GLY A 92 1.87 -12.49 -9.70
N GLY A 93 1.69 -11.89 -10.88
CA GLY A 93 0.83 -12.40 -11.93
C GLY A 93 -0.67 -12.18 -11.64
N LYS A 94 -1.54 -12.79 -12.47
CA LYS A 94 -3.01 -12.57 -12.42
C LYS A 94 -3.65 -12.91 -11.08
N LYS A 95 -3.08 -13.89 -10.34
CA LYS A 95 -3.60 -14.33 -9.03
C LYS A 95 -3.01 -13.55 -7.85
N GLY A 96 -2.09 -12.60 -8.08
CA GLY A 96 -1.46 -11.81 -7.01
C GLY A 96 -0.60 -12.64 -6.05
N ASP A 97 0.13 -13.62 -6.58
CA ASP A 97 1.03 -14.48 -5.80
C ASP A 97 2.29 -13.70 -5.37
N PHE A 98 2.32 -13.29 -4.12
CA PHE A 98 3.44 -12.51 -3.60
C PHE A 98 4.72 -13.33 -3.37
N ILE A 99 4.65 -14.66 -3.21
CA ILE A 99 5.84 -15.50 -3.19
C ILE A 99 6.53 -15.43 -4.56
N LYS A 100 5.76 -15.56 -5.63
CA LYS A 100 6.24 -15.38 -7.00
C LYS A 100 6.81 -13.97 -7.23
N ALA A 101 6.15 -12.94 -6.71
CA ALA A 101 6.61 -11.56 -6.83
C ALA A 101 7.95 -11.33 -6.11
N MET A 102 8.12 -11.85 -4.89
CA MET A 102 9.36 -11.75 -4.12
C MET A 102 10.50 -12.54 -4.79
N ASN A 103 10.23 -13.74 -5.28
CA ASN A 103 11.22 -14.50 -6.07
C ASN A 103 11.66 -13.75 -7.32
N ARG A 104 10.73 -13.04 -7.99
CA ARG A 104 11.08 -12.18 -9.12
C ARG A 104 12.00 -11.04 -8.69
N VAL A 105 11.76 -10.39 -7.53
CA VAL A 105 12.68 -9.38 -6.98
C VAL A 105 14.08 -9.96 -6.84
N PHE A 106 14.21 -11.12 -6.21
CA PHE A 106 15.53 -11.76 -6.03
C PHE A 106 16.22 -12.07 -7.36
N LYS A 107 15.48 -12.61 -8.33
CA LYS A 107 15.98 -12.88 -9.68
C LYS A 107 16.48 -11.63 -10.39
N GLU A 108 15.75 -10.52 -10.32
CA GLU A 108 16.18 -9.27 -10.94
C GLU A 108 17.41 -8.66 -10.21
N LEU A 109 17.49 -8.80 -8.88
CA LEU A 109 18.66 -8.40 -8.11
C LEU A 109 19.89 -9.24 -8.45
N ASP A 110 19.74 -10.56 -8.63
CA ASP A 110 20.84 -11.45 -9.05
C ASP A 110 21.44 -11.02 -10.40
N LYS A 111 20.60 -10.52 -11.33
CA LYS A 111 21.06 -10.00 -12.62
C LYS A 111 21.76 -8.63 -12.53
N LYS A 112 21.21 -7.73 -11.71
CA LYS A 112 21.64 -6.31 -11.67
C LYS A 112 22.81 -6.05 -10.74
N LYS A 113 22.99 -6.84 -9.67
CA LYS A 113 23.96 -6.56 -8.61
C LYS A 113 24.63 -7.81 -8.09
N LYS A 114 25.85 -8.10 -8.58
CA LYS A 114 26.67 -9.21 -8.06
C LYS A 114 26.81 -9.12 -6.52
N ASN A 115 26.66 -10.26 -5.84
CA ASN A 115 26.77 -10.38 -4.39
C ASN A 115 25.80 -9.46 -3.60
N TRP A 116 24.60 -9.18 -4.14
CA TRP A 116 23.64 -8.28 -3.50
C TRP A 116 23.18 -8.79 -2.13
N ARG A 117 23.19 -10.13 -1.90
CA ARG A 117 22.71 -10.73 -0.63
C ARG A 117 23.54 -10.34 0.59
N ILE A 118 24.79 -9.91 0.41
CA ILE A 118 25.65 -9.40 1.49
C ILE A 118 25.70 -7.88 1.53
N LYS A 119 24.91 -7.20 0.69
CA LYS A 119 24.84 -5.73 0.60
C LYS A 119 23.48 -5.23 1.08
N LYS A 120 23.45 -4.04 1.65
CA LYS A 120 22.18 -3.34 1.97
C LYS A 120 21.62 -2.72 0.68
N ILE A 121 20.73 -3.43 0.00
CA ILE A 121 20.03 -2.93 -1.19
C ILE A 121 18.93 -1.98 -0.77
N LYS A 122 19.12 -0.69 -1.01
CA LYS A 122 18.15 0.35 -0.64
C LYS A 122 16.80 0.11 -1.33
N ALA A 123 15.76 0.23 -0.56
CA ALA A 123 14.39 0.09 -1.00
C ALA A 123 13.47 0.96 -0.15
N ARG A 124 12.25 1.19 -0.63
CA ARG A 124 11.20 1.87 0.13
C ARG A 124 9.83 1.33 -0.18
N PHE A 125 8.95 1.35 0.80
CA PHE A 125 7.53 1.26 0.53
C PHE A 125 6.93 2.66 0.39
N ILE A 126 6.05 2.82 -0.58
CA ILE A 126 5.26 4.03 -0.82
C ILE A 126 3.77 3.68 -0.73
N CYS A 127 2.99 4.58 -0.15
CA CYS A 127 1.54 4.53 -0.17
C CYS A 127 0.99 5.92 -0.49
N ALA A 128 0.22 6.03 -1.55
CA ALA A 128 -0.62 7.18 -1.84
C ALA A 128 -2.06 6.87 -1.38
N LEU A 129 -2.62 7.76 -0.56
CA LEU A 129 -4.01 7.71 -0.12
C LEU A 129 -4.78 8.87 -0.75
N THR A 130 -5.95 8.57 -1.30
CA THR A 130 -6.86 9.58 -1.86
C THR A 130 -8.24 9.45 -1.24
N ILE A 131 -8.75 10.53 -0.62
CA ILE A 131 -10.17 10.70 -0.28
C ILE A 131 -10.84 11.44 -1.42
N TYR A 132 -11.94 10.89 -1.92
CA TYR A 132 -12.77 11.52 -2.95
C TYR A 132 -14.25 11.39 -2.57
N GLY A 133 -15.01 12.47 -2.71
CA GLY A 133 -16.43 12.50 -2.38
C GLY A 133 -17.34 12.84 -3.55
N PRO A 134 -18.66 12.65 -3.42
CA PRO A 134 -19.63 12.97 -4.46
C PRO A 134 -19.59 14.44 -4.92
N ASN A 135 -19.18 15.36 -4.03
CA ASN A 135 -18.96 16.78 -4.34
C ASN A 135 -17.60 17.07 -5.01
N GLN A 136 -16.93 16.05 -5.51
CA GLN A 136 -15.66 16.09 -6.25
C GLN A 136 -14.46 16.68 -5.49
N LYS A 137 -14.57 16.95 -4.19
CA LYS A 137 -13.43 17.34 -3.37
C LYS A 137 -12.44 16.18 -3.24
N THR A 138 -11.19 16.47 -3.51
CA THR A 138 -10.09 15.49 -3.48
C THR A 138 -9.09 15.87 -2.39
N ILE A 139 -8.67 14.88 -1.60
CA ILE A 139 -7.62 15.03 -0.60
C ILE A 139 -6.60 13.90 -0.84
N ASN A 140 -5.37 14.26 -1.11
CA ASN A 140 -4.28 13.32 -1.37
C ASN A 140 -3.24 13.37 -0.24
N SER A 141 -2.61 12.24 0.01
CA SER A 141 -1.45 12.14 0.88
C SER A 141 -0.54 11.00 0.46
N VAL A 142 0.75 11.19 0.64
CA VAL A 142 1.76 10.16 0.38
C VAL A 142 2.56 9.90 1.65
N GLY A 143 2.75 8.63 1.97
CA GLY A 143 3.62 8.17 3.03
C GLY A 143 4.68 7.23 2.48
N LYS A 144 5.90 7.34 3.04
CA LYS A 144 7.06 6.57 2.61
C LYS A 144 7.81 6.03 3.82
N ILE A 145 8.30 4.80 3.73
CA ILE A 145 9.26 4.24 4.68
C ILE A 145 10.46 3.68 3.93
N GLU A 146 11.63 4.19 4.28
CA GLU A 146 12.91 3.70 3.77
C GLU A 146 13.32 2.42 4.48
N GLY A 147 14.11 1.60 3.78
CA GLY A 147 14.65 0.37 4.29
C GLY A 147 15.60 -0.29 3.29
N HIS A 148 15.71 -1.59 3.39
CA HIS A 148 16.53 -2.39 2.47
C HIS A 148 15.94 -3.79 2.30
N ILE A 149 16.35 -4.46 1.23
CA ILE A 149 15.90 -5.82 0.91
C ILE A 149 16.66 -6.83 1.76
N SER A 150 15.92 -7.76 2.38
CA SER A 150 16.45 -8.94 3.03
C SER A 150 16.97 -9.95 1.99
N SER A 151 18.06 -10.63 2.31
CA SER A 151 18.61 -11.71 1.45
C SER A 151 17.71 -12.94 1.34
N LEU A 152 16.78 -13.11 2.27
CA LEU A 152 15.82 -14.23 2.37
C LEU A 152 14.44 -13.71 2.75
N MET A 153 13.40 -14.47 2.41
CA MET A 153 12.05 -14.24 2.94
C MET A 153 12.00 -14.66 4.40
N LYS A 154 11.58 -13.76 5.29
CA LYS A 154 11.48 -13.98 6.74
C LYS A 154 10.16 -13.52 7.32
N GLY A 155 9.59 -14.32 8.22
CA GLY A 155 8.33 -14.03 8.89
C GLY A 155 7.10 -14.34 8.04
N LYS A 156 5.94 -14.33 8.72
CA LYS A 156 4.62 -14.66 8.12
C LYS A 156 3.58 -13.57 8.38
N ASN A 157 3.99 -12.47 9.04
CA ASN A 157 3.08 -11.35 9.33
C ASN A 157 2.93 -10.44 8.10
N GLY A 158 1.84 -9.67 8.10
CA GLY A 158 1.57 -8.72 7.03
C GLY A 158 1.15 -9.38 5.72
N PHE A 159 1.50 -8.76 4.60
CA PHE A 159 1.20 -9.24 3.25
C PHE A 159 2.17 -8.62 2.23
N GLY A 160 2.10 -9.07 1.00
CA GLY A 160 2.89 -8.49 -0.09
C GLY A 160 4.38 -8.79 0.03
N TYR A 161 5.17 -7.77 0.02
CA TYR A 161 6.63 -7.84 0.12
C TYR A 161 7.16 -7.71 1.54
N ASP A 162 6.30 -7.74 2.56
CA ASP A 162 6.69 -7.63 3.97
C ASP A 162 7.79 -8.62 4.37
N PRO A 163 7.80 -9.89 3.92
CA PRO A 163 8.85 -10.86 4.26
C PRO A 163 10.25 -10.53 3.72
N ILE A 164 10.38 -9.62 2.75
CA ILE A 164 11.69 -9.25 2.19
C ILE A 164 12.09 -7.81 2.46
N PHE A 165 11.31 -7.05 3.23
CA PHE A 165 11.60 -5.63 3.49
C PHE A 165 11.98 -5.40 4.94
N ILE A 166 13.20 -4.92 5.18
CA ILE A 166 13.71 -4.51 6.49
C ILE A 166 13.62 -2.99 6.60
N PRO A 167 12.74 -2.43 7.45
CA PRO A 167 12.61 -0.98 7.55
C PRO A 167 13.83 -0.33 8.22
N LYS A 168 14.14 0.91 7.86
CA LYS A 168 15.25 1.68 8.43
C LYS A 168 15.17 1.70 9.97
N GLY A 169 16.30 1.39 10.63
CA GLY A 169 16.39 1.31 12.10
C GLY A 169 15.91 -0.01 12.69
N LYS A 170 15.65 -1.03 11.85
CA LYS A 170 15.34 -2.40 12.30
C LYS A 170 16.30 -3.41 11.67
N ASN A 171 16.41 -4.58 12.30
CA ASN A 171 17.21 -5.71 11.82
C ASN A 171 16.34 -6.91 11.39
N ILE A 172 15.01 -6.75 11.48
CA ILE A 172 14.01 -7.77 11.12
C ILE A 172 13.07 -7.23 10.04
N THR A 173 12.51 -8.12 9.24
CA THR A 173 11.58 -7.77 8.16
C THR A 173 10.21 -7.35 8.71
N PHE A 174 9.41 -6.68 7.90
CA PHE A 174 8.00 -6.47 8.23
C PHE A 174 7.22 -7.77 8.39
N GLY A 175 7.64 -8.85 7.73
CA GLY A 175 7.08 -10.18 7.91
C GLY A 175 7.35 -10.78 9.30
N GLU A 176 8.37 -10.31 10.01
CA GLU A 176 8.68 -10.72 11.38
C GLU A 176 8.06 -9.78 12.43
N ILE A 177 7.74 -8.54 12.07
CA ILE A 177 7.17 -7.53 12.96
C ILE A 177 5.68 -7.80 13.18
N LYS A 178 5.20 -7.74 14.44
CA LYS A 178 3.76 -7.83 14.75
C LYS A 178 2.98 -6.68 14.09
N ALA A 179 1.78 -6.96 13.59
CA ALA A 179 0.93 -5.98 12.90
C ALA A 179 0.73 -4.68 13.70
N SER A 180 0.48 -4.77 15.01
CA SER A 180 0.30 -3.61 15.90
C SER A 180 1.52 -2.68 15.98
N GLN A 181 2.72 -3.21 15.77
CA GLN A 181 3.96 -2.42 15.72
C GLN A 181 4.19 -1.85 14.32
N LYS A 182 3.95 -2.67 13.26
CA LYS A 182 4.07 -2.24 11.86
C LYS A 182 3.17 -1.03 11.57
N TYR A 183 1.90 -1.06 12.01
CA TYR A 183 0.92 0.01 11.78
C TYR A 183 1.25 1.34 12.47
N LYS A 184 2.32 1.42 13.25
CA LYS A 184 2.80 2.67 13.85
C LYS A 184 3.97 3.32 13.09
N ILE A 185 4.56 2.61 12.13
CA ILE A 185 5.79 3.06 11.46
C ILE A 185 5.72 2.98 9.93
N ASP A 186 4.79 2.21 9.38
CA ASP A 186 4.77 1.91 7.95
C ASP A 186 4.35 3.10 7.05
N HIS A 187 4.46 2.89 5.76
CA HIS A 187 4.13 3.86 4.72
C HIS A 187 2.65 4.28 4.75
N ARG A 188 1.73 3.34 5.01
CA ARG A 188 0.29 3.61 5.06
C ARG A 188 -0.10 4.42 6.29
N PHE A 189 0.48 4.12 7.45
CA PHE A 189 0.33 4.95 8.64
C PHE A 189 0.83 6.37 8.40
N LYS A 190 2.02 6.53 7.78
CA LYS A 190 2.59 7.86 7.48
C LYS A 190 1.72 8.65 6.51
N ALA A 191 1.13 8.02 5.50
CA ALA A 191 0.17 8.66 4.62
C ALA A 191 -1.10 9.06 5.39
N PHE A 192 -1.66 8.13 6.18
CA PHE A 192 -2.87 8.35 6.94
C PHE A 192 -2.73 9.49 7.98
N LYS A 193 -1.62 9.58 8.67
CA LYS A 193 -1.34 10.66 9.64
C LYS A 193 -1.56 12.05 9.06
N LYS A 194 -1.26 12.26 7.76
CA LYS A 194 -1.44 13.55 7.07
C LYS A 194 -2.90 13.91 6.82
N ILE A 195 -3.77 12.92 6.69
CA ILE A 195 -5.20 13.10 6.40
C ILE A 195 -6.11 12.79 7.59
N LYS A 196 -5.58 12.37 8.72
CA LYS A 196 -6.34 12.00 9.94
C LYS A 196 -7.31 13.11 10.40
N LYS A 197 -6.98 14.38 10.19
CA LYS A 197 -7.79 15.54 10.58
C LYS A 197 -9.14 15.65 9.87
N PHE A 198 -9.39 14.86 8.83
CA PHE A 198 -10.67 14.87 8.09
C PHE A 198 -11.69 13.86 8.63
N PHE A 199 -11.27 13.04 9.62
CA PHE A 199 -12.09 12.04 10.29
C PHE A 199 -12.50 12.39 11.72
#